data_55f0884d2eb5666285ff063bb0df8c69
#
_entry.id   55f0884d2eb5666285ff063bb0df8c69
#
_cell.length_a   1.000
_cell.length_b   1.000
_cell.length_c   1.000
_cell.angle_alpha   90.00
_cell.angle_beta   90.00
_cell.angle_gamma   90.00
#
_symmetry.space_group_name_H-M   'P 1'
#
loop_
_entity.id
_entity.type
_entity.pdbx_description
1 polymer ?
#
loop_
_entity_poly.entity_id
_entity_poly.type
_entity_poly.pdbx_seq_one_letter_code
_entity_poly.pdbx_strand_id
1 'polypeptide(L)'
;MTTVQQVYEVMQRLAPPELAEHWDNPGLLVDCGGNVRRVLVTLDITPEVVAEAAAKRCTVIVAHHPVIFDPLKRLCPADVPYQLVRAGISAICMHTNLDAAEGGVNDVLADLFGIRQRTAFADGCGRVGDIDPITVPELAALAQRKLAALCNAPDTGTAVQVKFVDTGKPVHRLAVISGAGGSLFAEAIAEGADCLLTGEANHHHALDAKRLGLSLIAAGHYATEFPVTAAVAAALRTALPEVEVLVSTENCDPYTYL
;
A
#
# COMPACT_ATOMS: atom_id res chain seq x y z
N MET A 1 7.87 -14.83 25.21
CA MET A 1 8.57 -14.62 23.94
C MET A 1 7.52 -14.66 22.85
N THR A 2 7.47 -13.65 22.01
CA THR A 2 6.51 -13.53 20.92
C THR A 2 6.80 -14.58 19.84
N THR A 3 5.76 -15.17 19.28
CA THR A 3 5.83 -16.17 18.19
C THR A 3 5.40 -15.55 16.87
N VAL A 4 5.70 -16.21 15.74
CA VAL A 4 5.21 -15.82 14.40
C VAL A 4 3.69 -15.73 14.40
N GLN A 5 3.00 -16.71 15.00
CA GLN A 5 1.56 -16.75 15.10
C GLN A 5 0.99 -15.53 15.84
N GLN A 6 1.62 -15.07 16.91
CA GLN A 6 1.17 -13.88 17.64
C GLN A 6 1.33 -12.60 16.82
N VAL A 7 2.39 -12.48 16.01
CA VAL A 7 2.52 -11.37 15.05
C VAL A 7 1.40 -11.43 14.01
N TYR A 8 1.11 -12.62 13.48
CA TYR A 8 0.03 -12.82 12.52
C TYR A 8 -1.35 -12.47 13.11
N GLU A 9 -1.63 -12.86 14.36
CA GLU A 9 -2.87 -12.50 15.06
C GLU A 9 -3.04 -10.98 15.23
N VAL A 10 -1.95 -10.24 15.42
CA VAL A 10 -2.01 -8.77 15.44
C VAL A 10 -2.40 -8.25 14.07
N MET A 11 -1.80 -8.79 13.01
CA MET A 11 -2.11 -8.39 11.64
C MET A 11 -3.54 -8.75 11.24
N GLN A 12 -4.07 -9.92 11.67
CA GLN A 12 -5.48 -10.30 11.44
C GLN A 12 -6.48 -9.38 12.16
N ARG A 13 -6.11 -8.81 13.31
CA ARG A 13 -6.95 -7.80 13.97
C ARG A 13 -6.91 -6.44 13.26
N LEU A 14 -5.78 -6.08 12.69
CA LEU A 14 -5.63 -4.84 11.92
C LEU A 14 -6.33 -4.94 10.55
N ALA A 15 -6.16 -6.06 9.89
CA ALA A 15 -6.70 -6.33 8.56
C ALA A 15 -7.35 -7.73 8.54
N PRO A 16 -8.62 -7.84 8.96
CA PRO A 16 -9.34 -9.10 9.01
C PRO A 16 -9.34 -9.84 7.67
N PRO A 17 -9.08 -11.17 7.65
CA PRO A 17 -9.01 -11.94 6.40
C PRO A 17 -10.29 -11.89 5.55
N GLU A 18 -11.44 -11.73 6.18
CA GLU A 18 -12.76 -11.63 5.55
C GLU A 18 -12.95 -10.35 4.71
N LEU A 19 -12.07 -9.37 4.85
CA LEU A 19 -12.05 -8.17 4.02
C LEU A 19 -11.30 -8.37 2.70
N ALA A 20 -10.60 -9.50 2.54
CA ALA A 20 -9.84 -9.77 1.33
C ALA A 20 -10.75 -10.08 0.14
N GLU A 21 -10.33 -9.63 -1.02
CA GLU A 21 -10.94 -10.03 -2.28
C GLU A 21 -10.82 -11.55 -2.48
N HIS A 22 -11.83 -12.17 -3.09
CA HIS A 22 -11.92 -13.64 -3.25
C HIS A 22 -10.80 -14.27 -4.08
N TRP A 23 -10.13 -13.48 -4.91
CA TRP A 23 -9.02 -13.90 -5.77
C TRP A 23 -7.65 -13.68 -5.12
N ASP A 24 -7.61 -13.00 -3.95
CA ASP A 24 -6.39 -12.62 -3.27
C ASP A 24 -5.81 -13.75 -2.42
N ASN A 25 -4.55 -13.61 -2.01
CA ASN A 25 -3.85 -14.58 -1.15
C ASN A 25 -3.10 -13.87 0.01
N PRO A 26 -3.80 -13.14 0.90
CA PRO A 26 -3.16 -12.58 2.09
C PRO A 26 -2.98 -13.63 3.18
N GLY A 27 -2.05 -13.41 4.10
CA GLY A 27 -1.87 -14.24 5.28
C GLY A 27 -0.43 -14.56 5.62
N LEU A 28 -0.23 -15.57 6.47
CA LEU A 28 1.07 -16.15 6.78
C LEU A 28 1.50 -17.09 5.64
N LEU A 29 2.19 -16.54 4.65
CA LEU A 29 2.50 -17.25 3.40
C LEU A 29 3.78 -18.08 3.47
N VAL A 30 4.72 -17.71 4.33
CA VAL A 30 5.91 -18.51 4.64
C VAL A 30 6.03 -18.56 6.15
N ASP A 31 5.97 -19.77 6.72
CA ASP A 31 6.13 -20.00 8.16
C ASP A 31 7.40 -20.80 8.43
N CYS A 32 8.38 -20.15 9.03
CA CYS A 32 9.62 -20.77 9.49
C CYS A 32 9.60 -21.03 11.02
N GLY A 33 8.50 -20.69 11.68
CA GLY A 33 8.33 -20.85 13.13
C GLY A 33 9.28 -19.98 13.97
N GLY A 34 9.42 -20.35 15.24
CA GLY A 34 10.40 -19.76 16.14
C GLY A 34 9.91 -18.53 16.92
N ASN A 35 10.85 -17.96 17.68
CA ASN A 35 10.62 -16.77 18.50
C ASN A 35 10.94 -15.51 17.71
N VAL A 36 10.09 -14.51 17.85
CA VAL A 36 10.21 -13.23 17.17
C VAL A 36 10.75 -12.17 18.15
N ARG A 37 11.89 -11.59 17.80
CA ARG A 37 12.45 -10.43 18.50
C ARG A 37 12.44 -9.17 17.64
N ARG A 38 12.51 -9.36 16.32
CA ARG A 38 12.53 -8.29 15.33
C ARG A 38 11.63 -8.61 14.18
N VAL A 39 10.87 -7.62 13.74
CA VAL A 39 10.00 -7.64 12.56
C VAL A 39 10.47 -6.55 11.60
N LEU A 40 10.54 -6.85 10.32
CA LEU A 40 10.72 -5.87 9.26
C LEU A 40 9.39 -5.64 8.55
N VAL A 41 8.95 -4.39 8.46
CA VAL A 41 7.75 -3.98 7.72
C VAL A 41 8.17 -3.41 6.37
N THR A 42 7.48 -3.80 5.31
CA THR A 42 7.78 -3.38 3.93
C THR A 42 6.52 -3.32 3.08
N LEU A 43 6.58 -2.75 1.89
CA LEU A 43 5.52 -2.90 0.89
C LEU A 43 5.70 -4.21 0.11
N ASP A 44 6.89 -4.40 -0.47
CA ASP A 44 7.26 -5.57 -1.27
C ASP A 44 8.32 -6.40 -0.57
N ILE A 45 8.30 -7.72 -0.76
CA ILE A 45 9.38 -8.60 -0.35
C ILE A 45 10.26 -8.90 -1.56
N THR A 46 11.34 -8.12 -1.72
CA THR A 46 12.35 -8.34 -2.76
C THR A 46 13.55 -9.12 -2.22
N PRO A 47 14.46 -9.63 -3.05
CA PRO A 47 15.71 -10.24 -2.58
C PRO A 47 16.54 -9.31 -1.68
N GLU A 48 16.55 -8.00 -1.97
CA GLU A 48 17.24 -6.97 -1.19
C GLU A 48 16.60 -6.82 0.19
N VAL A 49 15.27 -6.84 0.27
CA VAL A 49 14.52 -6.79 1.54
C VAL A 49 14.76 -8.06 2.37
N VAL A 50 14.85 -9.24 1.74
CA VAL A 50 15.21 -10.48 2.44
C VAL A 50 16.64 -10.39 3.00
N ALA A 51 17.58 -9.86 2.23
CA ALA A 51 18.95 -9.64 2.68
C ALA A 51 19.03 -8.62 3.83
N GLU A 52 18.25 -7.52 3.75
CA GLU A 52 18.13 -6.54 4.82
C GLU A 52 17.60 -7.18 6.11
N ALA A 53 16.51 -7.96 6.01
CA ALA A 53 15.91 -8.64 7.16
C ALA A 53 16.92 -9.58 7.84
N ALA A 54 17.66 -10.37 7.03
CA ALA A 54 18.70 -11.27 7.53
C ALA A 54 19.84 -10.50 8.24
N ALA A 55 20.34 -9.42 7.63
CA ALA A 55 21.39 -8.56 8.19
C ALA A 55 20.95 -7.91 9.52
N LYS A 56 19.70 -7.48 9.59
CA LYS A 56 19.08 -6.89 10.80
C LYS A 56 18.59 -7.95 11.80
N ARG A 57 18.75 -9.25 11.49
CA ARG A 57 18.29 -10.38 12.31
C ARG A 57 16.79 -10.34 12.61
N CYS A 58 15.99 -9.91 11.63
CA CYS A 58 14.56 -10.05 11.64
C CYS A 58 14.18 -11.48 11.27
N THR A 59 13.28 -12.10 12.01
CA THR A 59 12.77 -13.45 11.75
C THR A 59 11.39 -13.44 11.11
N VAL A 60 10.76 -12.26 10.99
CA VAL A 60 9.48 -12.04 10.34
C VAL A 60 9.57 -10.80 9.46
N ILE A 61 9.04 -10.91 8.26
CA ILE A 61 8.71 -9.77 7.40
C ILE A 61 7.19 -9.65 7.36
N VAL A 62 6.67 -8.45 7.59
CA VAL A 62 5.28 -8.09 7.36
C VAL A 62 5.23 -7.19 6.13
N ALA A 63 4.50 -7.62 5.10
CA ALA A 63 4.42 -6.93 3.82
C ALA A 63 2.98 -6.65 3.41
N HIS A 64 2.80 -5.72 2.49
CA HIS A 64 1.52 -5.50 1.82
C HIS A 64 1.33 -6.54 0.71
N HIS A 65 2.22 -6.57 -0.26
CA HIS A 65 2.08 -7.45 -1.41
C HIS A 65 2.37 -8.92 -1.08
N PRO A 66 1.53 -9.86 -1.56
CA PRO A 66 1.74 -11.29 -1.35
C PRO A 66 3.02 -11.81 -2.03
N VAL A 67 3.92 -12.41 -1.25
CA VAL A 67 5.13 -13.03 -1.80
C VAL A 67 4.82 -14.32 -2.57
N ILE A 68 3.65 -14.90 -2.34
CA ILE A 68 3.07 -16.01 -3.10
C ILE A 68 1.66 -15.57 -3.49
N PHE A 69 1.46 -15.24 -4.77
CA PHE A 69 0.15 -14.86 -5.28
C PHE A 69 -0.58 -16.07 -5.85
N ASP A 70 0.07 -16.77 -6.79
CA ASP A 70 -0.42 -18.02 -7.37
C ASP A 70 0.22 -19.24 -6.73
N PRO A 71 -0.46 -20.43 -6.72
CA PRO A 71 0.11 -21.66 -6.21
C PRO A 71 1.43 -22.03 -6.88
N LEU A 72 2.48 -22.25 -6.08
CA LEU A 72 3.80 -22.58 -6.57
C LEU A 72 3.86 -24.06 -6.97
N LYS A 73 4.33 -24.35 -8.21
CA LYS A 73 4.54 -25.71 -8.70
C LYS A 73 5.97 -26.20 -8.45
N ARG A 74 6.91 -25.31 -8.22
CA ARG A 74 8.33 -25.58 -7.92
C ARG A 74 8.93 -24.39 -7.21
N LEU A 75 10.07 -24.61 -6.55
CA LEU A 75 10.91 -23.56 -5.95
C LEU A 75 12.32 -23.63 -6.51
N CYS A 76 12.90 -22.49 -6.82
CA CYS A 76 14.27 -22.32 -7.29
C CYS A 76 15.02 -21.33 -6.37
N PRO A 77 16.37 -21.35 -6.35
CA PRO A 77 17.16 -20.44 -5.52
C PRO A 77 16.93 -18.93 -5.78
N ALA A 78 16.46 -18.57 -6.98
CA ALA A 78 16.12 -17.20 -7.34
C ALA A 78 14.75 -16.75 -6.79
N ASP A 79 13.88 -17.69 -6.42
CA ASP A 79 12.54 -17.37 -5.94
C ASP A 79 12.59 -16.80 -4.53
N VAL A 80 11.90 -15.71 -4.28
CA VAL A 80 11.87 -15.03 -2.97
C VAL A 80 11.35 -15.97 -1.87
N PRO A 81 10.28 -16.79 -2.05
CA PRO A 81 9.85 -17.74 -1.05
C PRO A 81 10.94 -18.78 -0.67
N TYR A 82 11.76 -19.22 -1.64
CA TYR A 82 12.90 -20.08 -1.36
C TYR A 82 13.97 -19.38 -0.51
N GLN A 83 14.26 -18.10 -0.82
CA GLN A 83 15.24 -17.30 -0.08
C GLN A 83 14.79 -17.07 1.36
N LEU A 84 13.50 -16.79 1.59
CA LEU A 84 12.89 -16.66 2.92
C LEU A 84 13.08 -17.93 3.75
N VAL A 85 12.72 -19.10 3.19
CA VAL A 85 12.88 -20.40 3.87
C VAL A 85 14.35 -20.66 4.20
N ARG A 86 15.28 -20.42 3.26
CA ARG A 86 16.71 -20.56 3.49
C ARG A 86 17.25 -19.66 4.60
N ALA A 87 16.71 -18.45 4.71
CA ALA A 87 17.11 -17.48 5.73
C ALA A 87 16.42 -17.73 7.09
N GLY A 88 15.42 -18.63 7.15
CA GLY A 88 14.61 -18.87 8.34
C GLY A 88 13.71 -17.66 8.69
N ILE A 89 13.23 -16.96 7.66
CA ILE A 89 12.41 -15.75 7.80
C ILE A 89 10.98 -16.07 7.38
N SER A 90 10.02 -15.81 8.26
CA SER A 90 8.58 -15.93 7.96
C SER A 90 8.08 -14.68 7.23
N ALA A 91 7.08 -14.86 6.37
CA ALA A 91 6.43 -13.77 5.63
C ALA A 91 4.93 -13.73 5.92
N ILE A 92 4.45 -12.61 6.42
CA ILE A 92 3.04 -12.29 6.62
C ILE A 92 2.69 -11.18 5.64
N CYS A 93 1.72 -11.42 4.76
CA CYS A 93 1.30 -10.46 3.75
C CYS A 93 -0.17 -10.08 3.96
N MET A 94 -0.46 -8.77 3.99
CA MET A 94 -1.81 -8.23 4.11
C MET A 94 -2.04 -7.30 2.93
N HIS A 95 -2.86 -7.74 1.99
CA HIS A 95 -3.05 -7.10 0.69
C HIS A 95 -4.42 -6.41 0.62
N THR A 96 -5.36 -6.90 -0.16
CA THR A 96 -6.66 -6.24 -0.33
C THR A 96 -7.46 -6.13 0.97
N ASN A 97 -7.25 -7.03 1.92
CA ASN A 97 -7.81 -6.89 3.27
C ASN A 97 -7.24 -5.67 4.02
N LEU A 98 -5.97 -5.30 3.79
CA LEU A 98 -5.38 -4.10 4.38
C LEU A 98 -5.81 -2.84 3.62
N ASP A 99 -6.10 -2.94 2.31
CA ASP A 99 -6.69 -1.84 1.54
C ASP A 99 -8.06 -1.44 2.07
N ALA A 100 -8.89 -2.43 2.40
CA ALA A 100 -10.25 -2.25 2.87
C ALA A 100 -10.34 -1.92 4.38
N ALA A 101 -9.37 -2.35 5.18
CA ALA A 101 -9.39 -2.22 6.64
C ALA A 101 -9.47 -0.77 7.13
N GLU A 102 -10.12 -0.56 8.27
CA GLU A 102 -10.04 0.70 9.01
C GLU A 102 -8.60 0.91 9.50
N GLY A 103 -8.04 2.10 9.25
CA GLY A 103 -6.63 2.40 9.51
C GLY A 103 -5.66 1.75 8.53
N GLY A 104 -6.15 1.09 7.49
CA GLY A 104 -5.36 0.48 6.42
C GLY A 104 -4.91 1.47 5.34
N VAL A 105 -4.53 0.94 4.17
CA VAL A 105 -3.86 1.70 3.11
C VAL A 105 -4.66 2.94 2.70
N ASN A 106 -5.94 2.74 2.39
CA ASN A 106 -6.78 3.83 1.87
C ASN A 106 -7.24 4.81 2.95
N ASP A 107 -7.28 4.40 4.21
CA ASP A 107 -7.48 5.32 5.32
C ASP A 107 -6.24 6.20 5.54
N VAL A 108 -5.04 5.63 5.50
CA VAL A 108 -3.78 6.38 5.60
C VAL A 108 -3.66 7.38 4.45
N LEU A 109 -4.02 6.96 3.23
CA LEU A 109 -4.01 7.84 2.07
C LEU A 109 -5.05 8.97 2.21
N ALA A 110 -6.27 8.67 2.68
CA ALA A 110 -7.31 9.66 2.93
C ALA A 110 -6.89 10.69 3.99
N ASP A 111 -6.28 10.24 5.09
CA ASP A 111 -5.77 11.11 6.15
C ASP A 111 -4.65 12.03 5.63
N LEU A 112 -3.79 11.51 4.77
CA LEU A 112 -2.72 12.29 4.14
C LEU A 112 -3.27 13.48 3.35
N PHE A 113 -4.41 13.34 2.69
CA PHE A 113 -5.06 14.40 1.92
C PHE A 113 -6.12 15.18 2.72
N GLY A 114 -6.32 14.87 3.99
CA GLY A 114 -7.24 15.59 4.88
C GLY A 114 -8.70 15.40 4.48
N ILE A 115 -9.08 14.22 3.97
CA ILE A 115 -10.45 13.88 3.60
C ILE A 115 -11.31 13.79 4.87
N ARG A 116 -12.33 14.64 4.92
CA ARG A 116 -13.30 14.70 6.03
C ARG A 116 -14.59 14.00 5.65
N GLN A 117 -15.38 13.60 6.67
CA GLN A 117 -16.68 12.94 6.50
C GLN A 117 -16.59 11.78 5.48
N ARG A 118 -15.49 11.03 5.56
CA ARG A 118 -15.17 9.99 4.60
C ARG A 118 -16.10 8.80 4.71
N THR A 119 -16.44 8.23 3.56
CA THR A 119 -17.14 6.95 3.41
C THR A 119 -16.31 5.99 2.58
N ALA A 120 -16.46 4.69 2.84
CA ALA A 120 -15.87 3.66 1.99
C ALA A 120 -16.72 3.48 0.72
N PHE A 121 -16.09 3.14 -0.39
CA PHE A 121 -16.74 2.77 -1.66
C PHE A 121 -15.92 1.67 -2.37
N ALA A 122 -16.41 1.16 -3.49
CA ALA A 122 -15.77 0.08 -4.24
C ALA A 122 -15.45 -1.12 -3.32
N ASP A 123 -16.47 -1.70 -2.71
CA ASP A 123 -16.40 -2.85 -1.78
C ASP A 123 -15.43 -2.64 -0.60
N GLY A 124 -15.23 -1.38 -0.21
CA GLY A 124 -14.35 -1.00 0.90
C GLY A 124 -12.92 -0.63 0.48
N CYS A 125 -12.55 -0.86 -0.78
CA CYS A 125 -11.18 -0.57 -1.25
C CYS A 125 -10.88 0.92 -1.44
N GLY A 126 -11.88 1.81 -1.47
CA GLY A 126 -11.68 3.24 -1.63
C GLY A 126 -12.24 4.07 -0.48
N ARG A 127 -11.79 5.31 -0.40
CA ARG A 127 -12.33 6.33 0.51
C ARG A 127 -12.69 7.59 -0.27
N VAL A 128 -13.84 8.18 0.06
CA VAL A 128 -14.32 9.41 -0.56
C VAL A 128 -14.87 10.36 0.50
N GLY A 129 -14.62 11.66 0.35
CA GLY A 129 -15.12 12.66 1.26
C GLY A 129 -14.67 14.07 0.87
N ASP A 130 -14.98 15.04 1.73
CA ASP A 130 -14.79 16.45 1.45
C ASP A 130 -13.38 16.91 1.80
N ILE A 131 -12.82 17.78 0.96
CA ILE A 131 -11.57 18.50 1.19
C ILE A 131 -11.79 20.01 1.06
N ASP A 132 -10.82 20.80 1.47
CA ASP A 132 -10.85 22.24 1.15
C ASP A 132 -10.70 22.42 -0.37
N PRO A 133 -11.47 23.33 -0.99
CA PRO A 133 -11.45 23.50 -2.44
C PRO A 133 -10.06 23.78 -2.98
N ILE A 134 -9.67 23.02 -3.99
CA ILE A 134 -8.35 23.07 -4.61
C ILE A 134 -8.45 22.81 -6.11
N THR A 135 -7.58 23.39 -6.91
CA THR A 135 -7.50 23.03 -8.34
C THR A 135 -6.78 21.70 -8.54
N VAL A 136 -7.09 21.02 -9.64
CA VAL A 136 -6.46 19.71 -9.94
C VAL A 136 -4.93 19.82 -10.07
N PRO A 137 -4.34 20.82 -10.75
CA PRO A 137 -2.89 20.99 -10.77
C PRO A 137 -2.26 21.22 -9.40
N GLU A 138 -2.91 21.97 -8.52
CA GLU A 138 -2.43 22.20 -7.15
C GLU A 138 -2.52 20.93 -6.31
N LEU A 139 -3.61 20.15 -6.45
CA LEU A 139 -3.78 18.87 -5.78
C LEU A 139 -2.74 17.86 -6.25
N ALA A 140 -2.47 17.80 -7.56
CA ALA A 140 -1.43 16.94 -8.12
C ALA A 140 -0.03 17.30 -7.60
N ALA A 141 0.29 18.59 -7.54
CA ALA A 141 1.54 19.07 -6.95
C ALA A 141 1.63 18.78 -5.44
N LEU A 142 0.51 18.88 -4.73
CA LEU A 142 0.42 18.51 -3.31
C LEU A 142 0.66 17.00 -3.13
N ALA A 143 0.06 16.16 -3.98
CA ALA A 143 0.24 14.71 -3.97
C ALA A 143 1.72 14.36 -4.17
N GLN A 144 2.35 14.92 -5.19
CA GLN A 144 3.78 14.69 -5.45
C GLN A 144 4.64 15.03 -4.21
N ARG A 145 4.45 16.20 -3.61
CA ARG A 145 5.24 16.62 -2.44
C ARG A 145 5.01 15.73 -1.22
N LYS A 146 3.74 15.43 -0.90
CA LYS A 146 3.40 14.63 0.29
C LYS A 146 3.90 13.20 0.18
N LEU A 147 3.69 12.57 -0.97
CA LEU A 147 4.11 11.19 -1.20
C LEU A 147 5.63 11.07 -1.29
N ALA A 148 6.31 11.99 -1.99
CA ALA A 148 7.76 11.99 -2.07
C ALA A 148 8.45 12.15 -0.71
N ALA A 149 7.82 12.84 0.25
CA ALA A 149 8.36 13.02 1.59
C ALA A 149 8.26 11.74 2.45
N LEU A 150 7.45 10.77 2.06
CA LEU A 150 7.20 9.52 2.81
C LEU A 150 7.90 8.31 2.18
N CYS A 151 8.10 8.33 0.86
CA CYS A 151 8.70 7.22 0.12
C CYS A 151 10.21 7.16 0.29
N ASN A 152 10.75 5.96 0.29
CA ASN A 152 12.19 5.78 0.08
C ASN A 152 12.51 6.21 -1.36
N ALA A 153 13.44 7.14 -1.50
CA ALA A 153 13.91 7.57 -2.81
C ALA A 153 15.10 6.72 -3.24
N PRO A 154 15.15 6.19 -4.47
CA PRO A 154 16.40 5.70 -5.03
C PRO A 154 17.39 6.86 -5.15
N ASP A 155 18.69 6.57 -4.98
CA ASP A 155 19.79 7.57 -5.02
C ASP A 155 19.85 8.43 -6.31
N THR A 156 19.04 8.13 -7.31
CA THR A 156 19.14 8.63 -8.68
C THR A 156 17.91 9.33 -9.22
N GLY A 157 17.05 9.94 -8.42
CA GLY A 157 15.96 10.63 -9.09
C GLY A 157 14.79 11.13 -8.25
N THR A 158 13.76 11.62 -8.94
CA THR A 158 12.51 12.06 -8.34
C THR A 158 11.74 10.84 -7.84
N ALA A 159 11.50 10.77 -6.55
CA ALA A 159 10.83 9.62 -5.91
C ALA A 159 9.38 9.42 -6.38
N VAL A 160 8.71 10.44 -6.91
CA VAL A 160 7.29 10.35 -7.31
C VAL A 160 7.04 11.22 -8.54
N GLN A 161 6.51 10.61 -9.59
CA GLN A 161 5.94 11.32 -10.73
C GLN A 161 4.41 11.26 -10.71
N VAL A 162 3.77 12.40 -10.96
CA VAL A 162 2.32 12.53 -10.98
C VAL A 162 1.85 12.93 -12.37
N LYS A 163 0.89 12.19 -12.91
CA LYS A 163 0.16 12.56 -14.14
C LYS A 163 -1.30 12.78 -13.79
N PHE A 164 -1.96 13.70 -14.47
CA PHE A 164 -3.36 14.01 -14.17
C PHE A 164 -4.17 14.38 -15.41
N VAL A 165 -5.48 14.22 -15.25
CA VAL A 165 -6.51 14.71 -16.17
C VAL A 165 -7.29 15.77 -15.42
N ASP A 166 -7.40 16.97 -16.01
CA ASP A 166 -8.14 18.09 -15.45
C ASP A 166 -9.42 18.34 -16.27
N THR A 167 -10.55 18.41 -15.58
CA THR A 167 -11.85 18.79 -16.16
C THR A 167 -12.12 20.29 -16.07
N GLY A 168 -11.21 21.07 -15.50
CA GLY A 168 -11.32 22.51 -15.32
C GLY A 168 -12.22 22.93 -14.14
N LYS A 169 -12.64 21.98 -13.30
CA LYS A 169 -13.45 22.26 -12.11
C LYS A 169 -12.60 22.15 -10.84
N PRO A 170 -12.88 22.96 -9.82
CA PRO A 170 -12.25 22.77 -8.51
C PRO A 170 -12.69 21.44 -7.89
N VAL A 171 -11.81 20.85 -7.06
CA VAL A 171 -12.08 19.63 -6.31
C VAL A 171 -12.56 20.00 -4.92
N HIS A 172 -13.77 19.62 -4.58
CA HIS A 172 -14.37 19.74 -3.25
C HIS A 172 -14.52 18.37 -2.59
N ARG A 173 -14.80 17.35 -3.41
CA ARG A 173 -14.98 15.96 -2.98
C ARG A 173 -13.94 15.07 -3.66
N LEU A 174 -13.04 14.51 -2.86
CA LEU A 174 -11.92 13.69 -3.33
C LEU A 174 -12.19 12.21 -3.03
N ALA A 175 -12.05 11.36 -4.05
CA ALA A 175 -11.95 9.91 -3.89
C ALA A 175 -10.47 9.50 -3.94
N VAL A 176 -10.09 8.55 -3.09
CA VAL A 176 -8.75 7.94 -3.11
C VAL A 176 -8.88 6.41 -3.17
N ILE A 177 -8.08 5.81 -4.03
CA ILE A 177 -7.83 4.36 -4.10
C ILE A 177 -6.35 4.19 -4.42
N SER A 178 -5.61 3.55 -3.55
CA SER A 178 -4.19 3.27 -3.73
C SER A 178 -3.93 2.28 -4.87
N GLY A 179 -2.68 2.08 -5.23
CA GLY A 179 -2.27 1.06 -6.20
C GLY A 179 -2.95 1.20 -7.56
N ALA A 180 -3.48 0.11 -8.09
CA ALA A 180 -4.06 0.03 -9.44
C ALA A 180 -5.56 0.41 -9.49
N GLY A 181 -6.01 1.39 -8.71
CA GLY A 181 -7.42 1.77 -8.57
C GLY A 181 -8.05 2.54 -9.74
N GLY A 182 -7.31 2.82 -10.81
CA GLY A 182 -7.78 3.66 -11.91
C GLY A 182 -8.99 3.14 -12.68
N SER A 183 -9.30 1.85 -12.62
CA SER A 183 -10.49 1.26 -13.23
C SER A 183 -11.79 1.58 -12.48
N LEU A 184 -11.68 1.98 -11.21
CA LEU A 184 -12.81 2.25 -10.30
C LEU A 184 -13.30 3.71 -10.36
N PHE A 185 -13.03 4.38 -11.50
CA PHE A 185 -13.46 5.77 -11.71
C PHE A 185 -14.99 5.91 -11.77
N ALA A 186 -15.71 4.88 -12.25
CA ALA A 186 -17.16 4.92 -12.32
C ALA A 186 -17.82 4.88 -10.93
N GLU A 187 -17.27 4.10 -10.04
CA GLU A 187 -17.66 4.02 -8.62
C GLU A 187 -17.39 5.35 -7.91
N ALA A 188 -16.23 5.98 -8.16
CA ALA A 188 -15.93 7.30 -7.63
C ALA A 188 -16.93 8.37 -8.11
N ILE A 189 -17.35 8.32 -9.37
CA ILE A 189 -18.42 9.19 -9.93
C ILE A 189 -19.74 8.94 -9.22
N ALA A 190 -20.11 7.69 -8.98
CA ALA A 190 -21.37 7.32 -8.30
C ALA A 190 -21.42 7.91 -6.87
N GLU A 191 -20.27 8.04 -6.21
CA GLU A 191 -20.13 8.67 -4.89
C GLU A 191 -20.05 10.21 -4.95
N GLY A 192 -20.16 10.80 -6.15
CA GLY A 192 -20.14 12.25 -6.34
C GLY A 192 -18.75 12.88 -6.22
N ALA A 193 -17.68 12.13 -6.45
CA ALA A 193 -16.33 12.67 -6.43
C ALA A 193 -16.09 13.64 -7.62
N ASP A 194 -15.38 14.72 -7.36
CA ASP A 194 -14.88 15.65 -8.38
C ASP A 194 -13.55 15.14 -8.98
N CYS A 195 -12.79 14.39 -8.19
CA CYS A 195 -11.48 13.85 -8.56
C CYS A 195 -11.26 12.48 -7.92
N LEU A 196 -10.66 11.55 -8.68
CA LEU A 196 -10.08 10.31 -8.18
C LEU A 196 -8.55 10.44 -8.14
N LEU A 197 -7.95 10.24 -6.96
CA LEU A 197 -6.51 10.07 -6.80
C LEU A 197 -6.22 8.59 -6.61
N THR A 198 -5.33 8.05 -7.45
CA THR A 198 -4.94 6.63 -7.44
C THR A 198 -3.45 6.47 -7.72
N GLY A 199 -2.92 5.26 -7.56
CA GLY A 199 -1.55 4.97 -7.95
C GLY A 199 -1.41 4.86 -9.46
N GLU A 200 -2.23 4.05 -10.11
CA GLU A 200 -2.15 3.76 -11.53
C GLU A 200 -3.49 3.92 -12.25
N ALA A 201 -3.43 4.54 -13.42
CA ALA A 201 -4.53 4.59 -14.37
C ALA A 201 -3.99 4.48 -15.79
N ASN A 202 -4.62 3.66 -16.62
CA ASN A 202 -4.27 3.53 -18.01
C ASN A 202 -4.88 4.66 -18.86
N HIS A 203 -4.47 4.73 -20.14
CA HIS A 203 -4.92 5.76 -21.07
C HIS A 203 -6.45 5.80 -21.24
N HIS A 204 -7.11 4.64 -21.32
CA HIS A 204 -8.55 4.57 -21.53
C HIS A 204 -9.32 4.99 -20.28
N HIS A 205 -8.85 4.61 -19.06
CA HIS A 205 -9.42 5.12 -17.81
C HIS A 205 -9.39 6.65 -17.75
N ALA A 206 -8.27 7.26 -18.19
CA ALA A 206 -8.11 8.72 -18.22
C ALA A 206 -9.06 9.39 -19.23
N LEU A 207 -9.26 8.80 -20.41
CA LEU A 207 -10.20 9.28 -21.42
C LEU A 207 -11.65 9.21 -20.94
N ASP A 208 -12.04 8.07 -20.36
CA ASP A 208 -13.40 7.86 -19.89
C ASP A 208 -13.73 8.73 -18.68
N ALA A 209 -12.83 8.83 -17.70
CA ALA A 209 -12.98 9.72 -16.55
C ALA A 209 -13.21 11.18 -17.02
N LYS A 210 -12.36 11.67 -17.95
CA LYS A 210 -12.50 13.02 -18.52
C LYS A 210 -13.82 13.20 -19.24
N ARG A 211 -14.23 12.25 -20.07
CA ARG A 211 -15.50 12.29 -20.82
C ARG A 211 -16.71 12.35 -19.90
N LEU A 212 -16.61 11.68 -18.73
CA LEU A 212 -17.67 11.63 -17.72
C LEU A 212 -17.61 12.78 -16.71
N GLY A 213 -16.60 13.65 -16.83
CA GLY A 213 -16.48 14.86 -16.01
C GLY A 213 -15.78 14.66 -14.66
N LEU A 214 -15.07 13.53 -14.47
CA LEU A 214 -14.22 13.26 -13.32
C LEU A 214 -12.76 13.64 -13.62
N SER A 215 -12.15 14.43 -12.78
CA SER A 215 -10.69 14.63 -12.80
C SER A 215 -10.00 13.38 -12.24
N LEU A 216 -8.77 13.09 -12.71
CA LEU A 216 -8.03 11.90 -12.29
C LEU A 216 -6.58 12.26 -12.05
N ILE A 217 -6.03 11.80 -10.92
CA ILE A 217 -4.61 11.94 -10.57
C ILE A 217 -4.03 10.53 -10.38
N ALA A 218 -2.96 10.21 -11.11
CA ALA A 218 -2.21 8.97 -10.92
C ALA A 218 -0.81 9.33 -10.40
N ALA A 219 -0.52 8.88 -9.16
CA ALA A 219 0.62 9.32 -8.38
C ALA A 219 1.66 8.23 -8.09
N GLY A 220 1.55 7.07 -8.74
CA GLY A 220 2.43 5.92 -8.60
C GLY A 220 1.89 4.87 -7.61
N HIS A 221 1.99 3.60 -8.01
CA HIS A 221 1.54 2.45 -7.22
C HIS A 221 2.24 2.43 -5.87
N TYR A 222 3.57 2.27 -5.90
CA TYR A 222 4.41 2.30 -4.72
C TYR A 222 4.15 3.52 -3.82
N ALA A 223 4.08 4.70 -4.42
CA ALA A 223 3.97 5.94 -3.65
C ALA A 223 2.64 6.08 -2.89
N THR A 224 1.54 5.57 -3.46
CA THR A 224 0.22 5.63 -2.82
C THR A 224 0.02 4.59 -1.73
N GLU A 225 0.80 3.50 -1.74
CA GLU A 225 0.68 2.40 -0.78
C GLU A 225 1.76 2.43 0.31
N PHE A 226 3.00 2.80 -0.03
CA PHE A 226 4.13 2.77 0.91
C PHE A 226 3.86 3.46 2.26
N PRO A 227 3.11 4.58 2.34
CA PRO A 227 2.80 5.22 3.62
C PRO A 227 2.16 4.30 4.67
N VAL A 228 1.46 3.22 4.28
CA VAL A 228 0.85 2.26 5.22
C VAL A 228 1.90 1.53 6.06
N THR A 229 3.12 1.38 5.57
CA THR A 229 4.20 0.68 6.29
C THR A 229 4.48 1.31 7.65
N ALA A 230 4.40 2.64 7.74
CA ALA A 230 4.55 3.37 9.00
C ALA A 230 3.38 3.09 9.96
N ALA A 231 2.15 3.02 9.46
CA ALA A 231 0.96 2.72 10.26
C ALA A 231 0.99 1.27 10.78
N VAL A 232 1.32 0.31 9.93
CA VAL A 232 1.51 -1.10 10.31
C VAL A 232 2.61 -1.23 11.37
N ALA A 233 3.75 -0.58 11.18
CA ALA A 233 4.83 -0.60 12.14
C ALA A 233 4.41 0.00 13.51
N ALA A 234 3.63 1.07 13.50
CA ALA A 234 3.11 1.69 14.73
C ALA A 234 2.12 0.75 15.46
N ALA A 235 1.22 0.11 14.71
CA ALA A 235 0.28 -0.86 15.26
C ALA A 235 0.99 -2.07 15.91
N LEU A 236 2.00 -2.62 15.23
CA LEU A 236 2.81 -3.71 15.74
C LEU A 236 3.60 -3.31 17.00
N ARG A 237 4.20 -2.13 17.03
CA ARG A 237 4.92 -1.61 18.23
C ARG A 237 3.98 -1.44 19.42
N THR A 238 2.76 -1.01 19.18
CA THR A 238 1.74 -0.86 20.23
C THR A 238 1.30 -2.21 20.78
N ALA A 239 1.04 -3.18 19.88
CA ALA A 239 0.51 -4.49 20.26
C ALA A 239 1.58 -5.44 20.85
N LEU A 240 2.84 -5.28 20.45
CA LEU A 240 3.96 -6.16 20.80
C LEU A 240 5.16 -5.31 21.26
N PRO A 241 5.08 -4.66 22.41
CA PRO A 241 6.11 -3.71 22.89
C PRO A 241 7.50 -4.35 23.15
N GLU A 242 7.56 -5.67 23.28
CA GLU A 242 8.81 -6.43 23.45
C GLU A 242 9.49 -6.77 22.11
N VAL A 243 8.83 -6.51 20.97
CA VAL A 243 9.36 -6.77 19.63
C VAL A 243 9.89 -5.48 19.01
N GLU A 244 11.12 -5.52 18.54
CA GLU A 244 11.69 -4.42 17.77
C GLU A 244 11.10 -4.44 16.35
N VAL A 245 10.37 -3.38 15.97
CA VAL A 245 9.73 -3.26 14.65
C VAL A 245 10.46 -2.20 13.84
N LEU A 246 11.03 -2.63 12.72
CA LEU A 246 11.75 -1.81 11.74
C LEU A 246 10.92 -1.64 10.49
N VAL A 247 11.10 -0.53 9.78
CA VAL A 247 10.60 -0.35 8.40
C VAL A 247 11.77 -0.54 7.45
N SER A 248 11.52 -1.22 6.33
CA SER A 248 12.55 -1.45 5.31
C SER A 248 13.05 -0.15 4.70
N THR A 249 14.36 -0.10 4.48
CA THR A 249 15.03 0.98 3.75
C THR A 249 15.45 0.56 2.35
N GLU A 250 15.40 -0.73 2.04
CA GLU A 250 15.74 -1.31 0.73
C GLU A 250 14.54 -1.36 -0.23
N ASN A 251 13.30 -1.32 0.31
CA ASN A 251 12.10 -1.29 -0.53
C ASN A 251 11.90 0.09 -1.14
N CYS A 252 11.93 0.19 -2.45
CA CYS A 252 11.72 1.42 -3.22
C CYS A 252 10.90 1.13 -4.48
N ASP A 253 10.43 2.21 -5.14
CA ASP A 253 9.77 2.09 -6.44
C ASP A 253 10.72 1.41 -7.44
N PRO A 254 10.28 0.33 -8.14
CA PRO A 254 11.10 -0.34 -9.15
C PRO A 254 11.35 0.53 -10.40
N TYR A 255 10.56 1.57 -10.60
CA TYR A 255 10.72 2.48 -11.74
C TYR A 255 11.76 3.57 -11.46
N THR A 256 12.52 3.89 -12.49
CA THR A 256 13.39 5.09 -12.52
C THR A 256 12.77 6.09 -13.46
N TYR A 257 12.61 7.31 -13.02
CA TYR A 257 11.99 8.39 -13.79
C TYR A 257 13.07 9.36 -14.32
N LEU A 258 12.86 9.82 -15.57
CA LEU A 258 13.74 10.77 -16.26
C LEU A 258 13.30 12.22 -16.02
#